data_626150a229e258aedf80fd24895d53fb
#
_entry.id   626150a229e258aedf80fd24895d53fb
#
_cell.length_a   1.000
_cell.length_b   1.000
_cell.length_c   1.000
_cell.angle_alpha   90.00
_cell.angle_beta   90.00
_cell.angle_gamma   90.00
#
_symmetry.space_group_name_H-M   'P 1'
#
loop_
_entity.id
_entity.type
_entity.pdbx_description
1 polymer ?
#
loop_
_entity_poly.entity_id
_entity_poly.type
_entity_poly.pdbx_seq_one_letter_code
_entity_poly.pdbx_strand_id
1 'polypeptide(L)'
;MSSEEKYIMAIDQGTTSSRAIIFNKKGEKIASSQKEFPQIFPQAGWVEHNANQIWNSVQSVIAGAFIESSIKPGQIEAIGITNQRETTVVWDKKTDLPIYNAIVWQSRQTAPIADQLKQEGHTNMIHEKTGLVIDAYFSATKVRWILDHVPGAQERAEKGELLFGTIDTWLVWKLTDGLVHVTDYSNAARTMLYNIKELKWDDEILELLNIPKAMLPEVKSNSEVYGKTTPFHFYGGEVPISGMAGDQQAALFGQLAFEPGMVKNTYGTGSFIIMNTGEEMQLSQNNLLTTIGYGINGKVHYALEGSIFIAGSAIQWLRDGLRMIETSSESEGLAQSSTSDDEVYVVPAFTGLGAPYWDSNARGSVFGLTRGTSKEDFVKATLQSIAYQVRDVIDTMQVDSGIDIQQLRVDGGAAMNNLLMQFQADILGIDIARAKNLETTALGAAFLAGLSVGYWESMDELKELNATGQLFQATMNESRKEKLYKGWRKAVKATQVFAQED
;
A
#
# COMPACT_ATOMS: atom_id res chain seq x y z
N MET A 1 43.49 6.13 -3.10
CA MET A 1 42.47 5.45 -3.93
C MET A 1 41.18 6.17 -3.62
N SER A 2 40.52 6.84 -4.57
CA SER A 2 39.20 7.39 -4.33
C SER A 2 38.29 6.20 -4.03
N SER A 3 37.62 6.15 -2.88
CA SER A 3 36.64 5.17 -2.59
C SER A 3 35.60 5.25 -3.71
N GLU A 4 35.40 4.13 -4.41
CA GLU A 4 34.36 4.04 -5.45
C GLU A 4 33.02 4.38 -4.81
N GLU A 5 32.27 5.28 -5.41
CA GLU A 5 30.99 5.74 -4.87
C GLU A 5 30.01 4.56 -4.77
N LYS A 6 29.31 4.43 -3.65
CA LYS A 6 28.37 3.35 -3.35
C LYS A 6 26.93 3.84 -3.39
N TYR A 7 26.02 2.92 -3.65
CA TYR A 7 24.61 3.21 -3.88
C TYR A 7 23.71 2.15 -3.23
N ILE A 8 22.46 2.48 -3.02
CA ILE A 8 21.41 1.52 -2.63
C ILE A 8 20.45 1.36 -3.81
N MET A 9 20.10 0.11 -4.14
CA MET A 9 19.05 -0.18 -5.09
C MET A 9 17.73 -0.52 -4.36
N ALA A 10 16.66 0.11 -4.76
CA ALA A 10 15.30 -0.28 -4.34
C ALA A 10 14.59 -1.00 -5.50
N ILE A 11 13.98 -2.13 -5.21
CA ILE A 11 13.06 -2.84 -6.10
C ILE A 11 11.66 -2.57 -5.58
N ASP A 12 10.84 -1.90 -6.40
CA ASP A 12 9.46 -1.56 -6.11
C ASP A 12 8.55 -2.37 -7.04
N GLN A 13 7.95 -3.44 -6.51
CA GLN A 13 7.08 -4.31 -7.25
C GLN A 13 5.62 -3.93 -7.01
N GLY A 14 5.05 -3.11 -7.87
CA GLY A 14 3.66 -2.64 -7.81
C GLY A 14 2.66 -3.61 -8.45
N THR A 15 1.37 -3.22 -8.42
CA THR A 15 0.29 -4.06 -8.96
C THR A 15 0.35 -4.19 -10.48
N THR A 16 0.78 -3.17 -11.20
CA THR A 16 0.79 -3.15 -12.67
C THR A 16 2.17 -3.14 -13.30
N SER A 17 3.19 -2.82 -12.52
CA SER A 17 4.57 -2.69 -13.00
C SER A 17 5.58 -2.94 -11.90
N SER A 18 6.80 -3.30 -12.31
CA SER A 18 7.97 -3.35 -11.45
C SER A 18 8.90 -2.19 -11.76
N ARG A 19 9.60 -1.68 -10.75
CA ARG A 19 10.61 -0.63 -10.88
C ARG A 19 11.88 -1.00 -10.13
N ALA A 20 13.03 -0.57 -10.65
CA ALA A 20 14.29 -0.55 -9.92
C ALA A 20 14.82 0.90 -9.91
N ILE A 21 15.14 1.39 -8.74
CA ILE A 21 15.60 2.76 -8.54
C ILE A 21 16.92 2.71 -7.76
N ILE A 22 17.92 3.45 -8.23
CA ILE A 22 19.22 3.56 -7.56
C ILE A 22 19.30 4.92 -6.86
N PHE A 23 19.62 4.88 -5.57
CA PHE A 23 19.78 6.07 -4.72
C PHE A 23 21.21 6.23 -4.25
N ASN A 24 21.67 7.51 -4.20
CA ASN A 24 22.94 7.87 -3.60
C ASN A 24 22.81 8.10 -2.06
N LYS A 25 23.95 8.42 -1.41
CA LYS A 25 24.01 8.69 0.04
C LYS A 25 23.10 9.84 0.50
N LYS A 26 22.74 10.76 -0.40
CA LYS A 26 21.82 11.87 -0.12
C LYS A 26 20.33 11.50 -0.30
N GLY A 27 20.01 10.25 -0.64
CA GLY A 27 18.66 9.85 -0.97
C GLY A 27 18.14 10.36 -2.31
N GLU A 28 19.03 10.85 -3.17
CA GLU A 28 18.68 11.33 -4.51
C GLU A 28 18.61 10.17 -5.50
N LYS A 29 17.60 10.19 -6.34
CA LYS A 29 17.43 9.22 -7.43
C LYS A 29 18.48 9.45 -8.52
N ILE A 30 19.31 8.43 -8.75
CA ILE A 30 20.37 8.47 -9.79
C ILE A 30 19.86 7.85 -11.09
N ALA A 31 19.14 6.72 -10.99
CA ALA A 31 18.56 6.04 -12.15
C ALA A 31 17.27 5.37 -11.76
N SER A 32 16.41 5.12 -12.75
CA SER A 32 15.13 4.44 -12.55
C SER A 32 14.74 3.69 -13.82
N SER A 33 14.38 2.45 -13.70
CA SER A 33 13.80 1.67 -14.80
C SER A 33 12.46 1.08 -14.38
N GLN A 34 11.47 1.12 -15.26
CA GLN A 34 10.13 0.60 -15.00
C GLN A 34 9.68 -0.30 -16.15
N LYS A 35 8.95 -1.35 -15.80
CA LYS A 35 8.35 -2.27 -16.77
C LYS A 35 7.01 -2.79 -16.29
N GLU A 36 6.00 -2.64 -17.12
CA GLU A 36 4.69 -3.23 -16.92
C GLU A 36 4.71 -4.74 -17.20
N PHE A 37 3.74 -5.46 -16.62
CA PHE A 37 3.50 -6.87 -16.88
C PHE A 37 2.00 -7.14 -17.06
N PRO A 38 1.61 -8.21 -17.79
CA PRO A 38 0.22 -8.50 -18.07
C PRO A 38 -0.61 -8.79 -16.82
N GLN A 39 -1.82 -8.27 -16.81
CA GLN A 39 -2.86 -8.56 -15.81
C GLN A 39 -3.75 -9.68 -16.35
N ILE A 40 -4.20 -10.59 -15.50
CA ILE A 40 -5.03 -11.72 -15.86
C ILE A 40 -6.39 -11.61 -15.16
N PHE A 41 -7.48 -11.68 -15.93
CA PHE A 41 -8.84 -11.56 -15.43
C PHE A 41 -9.65 -12.82 -15.83
N PRO A 42 -9.51 -13.94 -15.09
CA PRO A 42 -10.15 -15.20 -15.49
C PRO A 42 -11.67 -15.16 -15.49
N GLN A 43 -12.25 -14.41 -14.55
CA GLN A 43 -13.69 -14.22 -14.37
C GLN A 43 -13.97 -12.80 -13.87
N ALA A 44 -15.23 -12.38 -13.88
CA ALA A 44 -15.63 -11.10 -13.32
C ALA A 44 -15.22 -10.98 -11.83
N GLY A 45 -14.48 -9.92 -11.49
CA GLY A 45 -13.98 -9.68 -10.15
C GLY A 45 -12.73 -10.51 -9.75
N TRP A 46 -12.23 -11.39 -10.61
CA TRP A 46 -10.99 -12.13 -10.38
C TRP A 46 -9.81 -11.38 -10.98
N VAL A 47 -8.75 -11.28 -10.23
CA VAL A 47 -7.50 -10.63 -10.67
C VAL A 47 -6.33 -11.52 -10.29
N GLU A 48 -5.53 -11.90 -11.26
CA GLU A 48 -4.37 -12.76 -11.09
C GLU A 48 -3.15 -12.21 -11.83
N HIS A 49 -1.97 -12.59 -11.36
CA HIS A 49 -0.69 -12.33 -12.03
C HIS A 49 0.08 -13.64 -12.26
N ASN A 50 0.83 -13.68 -13.34
CA ASN A 50 1.82 -14.73 -13.50
C ASN A 50 3.10 -14.34 -12.71
N ALA A 51 3.41 -15.10 -11.64
CA ALA A 51 4.53 -14.78 -10.77
C ALA A 51 5.90 -14.83 -11.50
N ASN A 52 6.03 -15.66 -12.55
CA ASN A 52 7.23 -15.68 -13.38
C ASN A 52 7.35 -14.44 -14.26
N GLN A 53 6.24 -13.87 -14.72
CA GLN A 53 6.25 -12.57 -15.45
C GLN A 53 6.61 -11.42 -14.52
N ILE A 54 6.16 -11.44 -13.26
CA ILE A 54 6.62 -10.49 -12.24
C ILE A 54 8.14 -10.60 -12.08
N TRP A 55 8.68 -11.81 -11.89
CA TRP A 55 10.11 -12.05 -11.79
C TRP A 55 10.88 -11.53 -13.01
N ASN A 56 10.42 -11.85 -14.22
CA ASN A 56 11.04 -11.40 -15.45
C ASN A 56 11.02 -9.87 -15.59
N SER A 57 9.96 -9.22 -15.13
CA SER A 57 9.90 -7.76 -15.12
C SER A 57 10.91 -7.15 -14.14
N VAL A 58 11.07 -7.76 -12.95
CA VAL A 58 12.08 -7.34 -11.96
C VAL A 58 13.50 -7.48 -12.53
N GLN A 59 13.83 -8.62 -13.14
CA GLN A 59 15.13 -8.80 -13.81
C GLN A 59 15.37 -7.73 -14.88
N SER A 60 14.35 -7.42 -15.68
CA SER A 60 14.45 -6.41 -16.73
C SER A 60 14.71 -5.01 -16.18
N VAL A 61 14.05 -4.62 -15.08
CA VAL A 61 14.23 -3.27 -14.52
C VAL A 61 15.55 -3.12 -13.76
N ILE A 62 16.07 -4.18 -13.14
CA ILE A 62 17.42 -4.19 -12.56
C ILE A 62 18.45 -3.94 -13.66
N ALA A 63 18.37 -4.68 -14.78
CA ALA A 63 19.26 -4.44 -15.93
C ALA A 63 19.10 -3.01 -16.48
N GLY A 64 17.87 -2.53 -16.65
CA GLY A 64 17.59 -1.18 -17.13
C GLY A 64 18.21 -0.09 -16.26
N ALA A 65 18.12 -0.24 -14.93
CA ALA A 65 18.73 0.73 -14.01
C ALA A 65 20.26 0.77 -14.10
N PHE A 66 20.92 -0.39 -14.28
CA PHE A 66 22.36 -0.43 -14.53
C PHE A 66 22.75 0.19 -15.86
N ILE A 67 21.99 -0.05 -16.92
CA ILE A 67 22.24 0.53 -18.25
C ILE A 67 22.08 2.05 -18.20
N GLU A 68 21.04 2.56 -17.57
CA GLU A 68 20.77 4.00 -17.47
C GLU A 68 21.85 4.74 -16.67
N SER A 69 22.28 4.15 -15.55
CA SER A 69 23.25 4.79 -14.64
C SER A 69 24.70 4.56 -15.00
N SER A 70 25.02 3.51 -15.78
CA SER A 70 26.36 2.96 -15.95
C SER A 70 27.04 2.49 -14.63
N ILE A 71 26.26 2.37 -13.54
CA ILE A 71 26.70 1.83 -12.25
C ILE A 71 26.88 0.31 -12.39
N LYS A 72 27.91 -0.22 -11.76
CA LYS A 72 28.20 -1.67 -11.78
C LYS A 72 27.54 -2.35 -10.55
N PRO A 73 27.19 -3.64 -10.64
CA PRO A 73 26.63 -4.37 -9.51
C PRO A 73 27.46 -4.29 -8.21
N GLY A 74 28.79 -4.28 -8.32
CA GLY A 74 29.72 -4.12 -7.17
C GLY A 74 29.68 -2.75 -6.48
N GLN A 75 29.04 -1.76 -7.08
CA GLN A 75 28.82 -0.44 -6.46
C GLN A 75 27.50 -0.37 -5.68
N ILE A 76 26.63 -1.38 -5.81
CA ILE A 76 25.42 -1.50 -4.97
C ILE A 76 25.80 -2.09 -3.64
N GLU A 77 25.59 -1.35 -2.55
CA GLU A 77 25.91 -1.78 -1.18
C GLU A 77 24.83 -2.71 -0.62
N ALA A 78 23.57 -2.44 -0.95
CA ALA A 78 22.44 -3.27 -0.53
C ALA A 78 21.21 -3.08 -1.43
N ILE A 79 20.28 -4.03 -1.33
CA ILE A 79 18.99 -4.03 -2.01
C ILE A 79 17.88 -3.94 -0.99
N GLY A 80 16.97 -2.97 -1.19
CA GLY A 80 15.67 -2.90 -0.51
C GLY A 80 14.56 -3.37 -1.44
N ILE A 81 13.60 -4.11 -0.91
CA ILE A 81 12.42 -4.61 -1.63
C ILE A 81 11.17 -4.01 -1.00
N THR A 82 10.33 -3.45 -1.85
CA THR A 82 8.96 -3.09 -1.50
C THR A 82 8.01 -3.67 -2.54
N ASN A 83 6.78 -4.00 -2.14
CA ASN A 83 5.89 -4.79 -2.97
C ASN A 83 4.42 -4.44 -2.74
N GLN A 84 3.59 -4.70 -3.75
CA GLN A 84 2.16 -4.85 -3.56
C GLN A 84 1.90 -5.90 -2.47
N ARG A 85 1.13 -5.52 -1.45
CA ARG A 85 0.88 -6.40 -0.30
C ARG A 85 -0.16 -7.48 -0.63
N GLU A 86 -0.34 -8.45 0.23
CA GLU A 86 -1.36 -9.51 0.26
C GLU A 86 -1.37 -10.44 -0.95
N THR A 87 -0.85 -10.03 -2.10
CA THR A 87 -0.79 -10.85 -3.31
C THR A 87 -0.03 -12.13 -3.02
N THR A 88 -0.69 -13.26 -3.27
CA THR A 88 -0.32 -14.58 -2.74
C THR A 88 0.27 -15.46 -3.83
N VAL A 89 1.46 -16.01 -3.58
CA VAL A 89 2.12 -17.00 -4.43
C VAL A 89 2.31 -18.30 -3.66
N VAL A 90 1.99 -19.44 -4.29
CA VAL A 90 2.32 -20.76 -3.79
C VAL A 90 3.13 -21.48 -4.87
N TRP A 91 4.28 -22.02 -4.49
CA TRP A 91 5.18 -22.66 -5.45
C TRP A 91 5.78 -23.96 -4.93
N ASP A 92 6.20 -24.79 -5.84
CA ASP A 92 6.93 -26.02 -5.56
C ASP A 92 8.38 -25.70 -5.17
N LYS A 93 8.79 -26.13 -3.97
CA LYS A 93 10.11 -25.87 -3.39
C LYS A 93 11.26 -26.45 -4.23
N LYS A 94 11.02 -27.55 -4.94
CA LYS A 94 12.04 -28.26 -5.69
C LYS A 94 12.23 -27.74 -7.11
N THR A 95 11.13 -27.30 -7.73
CA THR A 95 11.13 -26.86 -9.13
C THR A 95 11.12 -25.36 -9.31
N ASP A 96 10.89 -24.59 -8.23
CA ASP A 96 10.70 -23.13 -8.23
C ASP A 96 9.53 -22.65 -9.11
N LEU A 97 8.60 -23.54 -9.42
CA LEU A 97 7.45 -23.20 -10.26
C LEU A 97 6.23 -22.93 -9.42
N PRO A 98 5.55 -21.76 -9.63
CA PRO A 98 4.25 -21.52 -9.06
C PRO A 98 3.25 -22.60 -9.47
N ILE A 99 2.48 -23.12 -8.51
CA ILE A 99 1.46 -24.15 -8.78
C ILE A 99 0.14 -23.56 -9.29
N TYR A 100 -0.02 -22.24 -9.10
CA TYR A 100 -1.14 -21.44 -9.59
C TYR A 100 -0.66 -20.02 -9.86
N ASN A 101 -1.42 -19.21 -10.60
CA ASN A 101 -1.16 -17.77 -10.71
C ASN A 101 -1.16 -17.10 -9.34
N ALA A 102 -0.41 -16.02 -9.17
CA ALA A 102 -0.50 -15.20 -7.99
C ALA A 102 -1.90 -14.58 -7.89
N ILE A 103 -2.61 -14.82 -6.80
CA ILE A 103 -3.92 -14.20 -6.55
C ILE A 103 -3.70 -12.80 -5.99
N VAL A 104 -4.15 -11.79 -6.73
CA VAL A 104 -3.89 -10.38 -6.43
C VAL A 104 -4.77 -9.89 -5.27
N TRP A 105 -4.29 -8.94 -4.50
CA TRP A 105 -5.01 -8.30 -3.40
C TRP A 105 -6.40 -7.77 -3.80
N GLN A 106 -6.59 -7.35 -5.03
CA GLN A 106 -7.87 -6.85 -5.58
C GLN A 106 -8.88 -7.97 -5.89
N SER A 107 -8.41 -9.23 -6.00
CA SER A 107 -9.25 -10.34 -6.46
C SER A 107 -10.35 -10.68 -5.44
N ARG A 108 -11.58 -10.84 -5.95
CA ARG A 108 -12.74 -11.24 -5.14
C ARG A 108 -13.01 -12.76 -5.21
N GLN A 109 -12.14 -13.55 -5.89
CA GLN A 109 -12.36 -15.00 -6.06
C GLN A 109 -12.47 -15.79 -4.75
N THR A 110 -11.90 -15.28 -3.67
CA THR A 110 -11.91 -15.92 -2.36
C THR A 110 -12.97 -15.34 -1.39
N ALA A 111 -13.84 -14.44 -1.89
CA ALA A 111 -14.91 -13.85 -1.08
C ALA A 111 -15.82 -14.89 -0.40
N PRO A 112 -16.20 -16.01 -1.06
CA PRO A 112 -17.02 -17.05 -0.39
C PRO A 112 -16.36 -17.64 0.86
N ILE A 113 -15.02 -17.79 0.88
CA ILE A 113 -14.28 -18.26 2.06
C ILE A 113 -14.36 -17.22 3.18
N ALA A 114 -14.16 -15.95 2.84
CA ALA A 114 -14.26 -14.86 3.80
C ALA A 114 -15.67 -14.76 4.40
N ASP A 115 -16.71 -14.89 3.59
CA ASP A 115 -18.10 -14.83 4.04
C ASP A 115 -18.47 -16.03 4.94
N GLN A 116 -17.96 -17.22 4.61
CA GLN A 116 -18.12 -18.39 5.46
C GLN A 116 -17.50 -18.16 6.85
N LEU A 117 -16.26 -17.67 6.94
CA LEU A 117 -15.60 -17.36 8.21
C LEU A 117 -16.39 -16.36 9.06
N LYS A 118 -17.00 -15.34 8.43
CA LYS A 118 -17.88 -14.38 9.13
C LYS A 118 -19.14 -15.07 9.67
N GLN A 119 -19.81 -15.89 8.85
CA GLN A 119 -21.01 -16.63 9.23
C GLN A 119 -20.75 -17.61 10.37
N GLU A 120 -19.58 -18.23 10.41
CA GLU A 120 -19.13 -19.12 11.48
C GLU A 120 -18.71 -18.38 12.76
N GLY A 121 -18.69 -17.04 12.75
CA GLY A 121 -18.49 -16.21 13.94
C GLY A 121 -17.02 -15.92 14.27
N HIS A 122 -16.09 -16.09 13.35
CA HIS A 122 -14.65 -15.90 13.59
C HIS A 122 -14.18 -14.45 13.57
N THR A 123 -15.06 -13.48 13.31
CA THR A 123 -14.69 -12.06 13.11
C THR A 123 -13.91 -11.49 14.28
N ASN A 124 -14.36 -11.66 15.52
CA ASN A 124 -13.71 -11.07 16.68
C ASN A 124 -12.33 -11.68 16.93
N MET A 125 -12.22 -13.01 16.88
CA MET A 125 -10.96 -13.72 17.09
C MET A 125 -9.90 -13.29 16.09
N ILE A 126 -10.25 -13.23 14.81
CA ILE A 126 -9.32 -12.80 13.74
C ILE A 126 -8.95 -11.32 13.93
N HIS A 127 -9.90 -10.45 14.22
CA HIS A 127 -9.64 -9.04 14.46
C HIS A 127 -8.70 -8.81 15.66
N GLU A 128 -8.95 -9.44 16.79
CA GLU A 128 -8.12 -9.31 18.00
C GLU A 128 -6.67 -9.78 17.81
N LYS A 129 -6.46 -10.82 16.99
CA LYS A 129 -5.13 -11.39 16.75
C LYS A 129 -4.37 -10.70 15.64
N THR A 130 -5.06 -10.34 14.57
CA THR A 130 -4.41 -9.85 13.35
C THR A 130 -4.57 -8.34 13.13
N GLY A 131 -5.51 -7.69 13.81
CA GLY A 131 -5.89 -6.30 13.58
C GLY A 131 -6.69 -6.07 12.30
N LEU A 132 -7.01 -7.14 11.57
CA LEU A 132 -7.64 -7.07 10.26
C LEU A 132 -9.13 -7.44 10.34
N VAL A 133 -9.89 -7.01 9.34
CA VAL A 133 -11.24 -7.53 9.08
C VAL A 133 -11.16 -8.81 8.25
N ILE A 134 -12.16 -9.67 8.32
CA ILE A 134 -12.22 -10.84 7.41
C ILE A 134 -12.64 -10.35 6.03
N ASP A 135 -11.74 -10.43 5.06
CA ASP A 135 -12.02 -10.07 3.66
C ASP A 135 -11.13 -10.85 2.69
N ALA A 136 -11.60 -11.02 1.46
CA ALA A 136 -10.83 -11.61 0.35
C ALA A 136 -9.58 -10.79 -0.01
N TYR A 137 -9.45 -9.59 0.50
CA TYR A 137 -8.27 -8.72 0.37
C TYR A 137 -6.99 -9.39 0.87
N PHE A 138 -7.05 -10.07 2.01
CA PHE A 138 -5.88 -10.61 2.70
C PHE A 138 -5.46 -12.00 2.20
N SER A 139 -4.21 -12.41 2.49
CA SER A 139 -3.60 -13.61 1.88
C SER A 139 -4.23 -14.93 2.33
N ALA A 140 -4.72 -15.04 3.57
CA ALA A 140 -5.18 -16.29 4.17
C ALA A 140 -6.21 -17.04 3.32
N THR A 141 -7.24 -16.33 2.87
CA THR A 141 -8.29 -16.93 2.01
C THR A 141 -7.76 -17.35 0.65
N LYS A 142 -6.73 -16.67 0.14
CA LYS A 142 -6.09 -16.99 -1.14
C LYS A 142 -5.26 -18.26 -1.05
N VAL A 143 -4.51 -18.45 0.05
CA VAL A 143 -3.77 -19.68 0.32
C VAL A 143 -4.76 -20.85 0.41
N ARG A 144 -5.83 -20.70 1.21
CA ARG A 144 -6.86 -21.75 1.34
C ARG A 144 -7.47 -22.10 -0.01
N TRP A 145 -7.82 -21.10 -0.80
CA TRP A 145 -8.41 -21.29 -2.13
C TRP A 145 -7.47 -22.10 -3.05
N ILE A 146 -6.17 -21.77 -3.09
CA ILE A 146 -5.19 -22.50 -3.91
C ILE A 146 -5.07 -23.96 -3.47
N LEU A 147 -4.99 -24.20 -2.16
CA LEU A 147 -4.91 -25.56 -1.62
C LEU A 147 -6.15 -26.40 -1.92
N ASP A 148 -7.32 -25.77 -2.02
CA ASP A 148 -8.57 -26.45 -2.36
C ASP A 148 -8.74 -26.74 -3.85
N HIS A 149 -8.24 -25.84 -4.71
CA HIS A 149 -8.54 -25.89 -6.15
C HIS A 149 -7.41 -26.51 -7.00
N VAL A 150 -6.18 -26.57 -6.49
CA VAL A 150 -5.09 -27.22 -7.20
C VAL A 150 -4.98 -28.68 -6.75
N PRO A 151 -5.17 -29.65 -7.68
CA PRO A 151 -5.15 -31.07 -7.30
C PRO A 151 -3.89 -31.49 -6.57
N GLY A 152 -4.05 -32.12 -5.39
CA GLY A 152 -2.95 -32.62 -4.57
C GLY A 152 -2.17 -31.55 -3.80
N ALA A 153 -2.55 -30.27 -3.90
CA ALA A 153 -1.82 -29.17 -3.26
C ALA A 153 -1.83 -29.31 -1.73
N GLN A 154 -2.97 -29.63 -1.12
CA GLN A 154 -3.06 -29.82 0.33
C GLN A 154 -2.07 -30.88 0.84
N GLU A 155 -2.08 -32.07 0.24
CA GLU A 155 -1.18 -33.17 0.64
C GLU A 155 0.31 -32.80 0.45
N ARG A 156 0.63 -32.10 -0.63
CA ARG A 156 2.00 -31.65 -0.90
C ARG A 156 2.45 -30.56 0.08
N ALA A 157 1.54 -29.65 0.46
CA ALA A 157 1.81 -28.64 1.47
C ALA A 157 2.09 -29.27 2.84
N GLU A 158 1.29 -30.26 3.25
CA GLU A 158 1.49 -31.02 4.49
C GLU A 158 2.84 -31.77 4.52
N LYS A 159 3.31 -32.24 3.36
CA LYS A 159 4.64 -32.85 3.21
C LYS A 159 5.80 -31.84 3.16
N GLY A 160 5.51 -30.55 3.20
CA GLY A 160 6.52 -29.49 3.11
C GLY A 160 7.14 -29.34 1.71
N GLU A 161 6.45 -29.77 0.66
CA GLU A 161 6.89 -29.67 -0.74
C GLU A 161 6.52 -28.31 -1.37
N LEU A 162 5.53 -27.63 -0.81
CA LEU A 162 5.06 -26.32 -1.26
C LEU A 162 5.46 -25.24 -0.29
N LEU A 163 5.77 -24.08 -0.84
CA LEU A 163 6.04 -22.83 -0.11
C LEU A 163 5.00 -21.77 -0.45
N PHE A 164 4.68 -20.96 0.53
CA PHE A 164 3.86 -19.76 0.40
C PHE A 164 4.70 -18.52 0.61
N GLY A 165 4.35 -17.45 -0.07
CA GLY A 165 4.85 -16.11 0.20
C GLY A 165 3.98 -15.03 -0.44
N THR A 166 4.14 -13.84 0.07
CA THR A 166 3.79 -12.61 -0.62
C THR A 166 4.90 -12.27 -1.63
N ILE A 167 4.75 -11.21 -2.39
CA ILE A 167 5.68 -10.92 -3.50
C ILE A 167 7.11 -10.67 -3.02
N ASP A 168 7.31 -10.06 -1.86
CA ASP A 168 8.62 -9.90 -1.22
C ASP A 168 9.33 -11.25 -1.04
N THR A 169 8.63 -12.23 -0.46
CA THR A 169 9.15 -13.59 -0.25
C THR A 169 9.51 -14.26 -1.58
N TRP A 170 8.65 -14.14 -2.59
CA TRP A 170 8.91 -14.65 -3.93
C TRP A 170 10.16 -14.04 -4.54
N LEU A 171 10.33 -12.70 -4.43
CA LEU A 171 11.50 -12.03 -4.98
C LEU A 171 12.79 -12.40 -4.25
N VAL A 172 12.77 -12.48 -2.91
CA VAL A 172 13.94 -12.94 -2.13
C VAL A 172 14.30 -14.36 -2.52
N TRP A 173 13.32 -15.27 -2.60
CA TRP A 173 13.51 -16.64 -3.04
C TRP A 173 14.21 -16.70 -4.41
N LYS A 174 13.72 -15.93 -5.38
CA LYS A 174 14.30 -15.89 -6.73
C LYS A 174 15.68 -15.25 -6.79
N LEU A 175 15.91 -14.15 -6.07
CA LEU A 175 17.20 -13.45 -6.04
C LEU A 175 18.30 -14.26 -5.36
N THR A 176 17.91 -15.15 -4.42
CA THR A 176 18.84 -16.02 -3.67
C THR A 176 18.94 -17.43 -4.23
N ASP A 177 18.35 -17.71 -5.41
CA ASP A 177 18.34 -19.02 -6.07
C ASP A 177 17.78 -20.15 -5.16
N GLY A 178 16.68 -19.86 -4.45
CA GLY A 178 15.99 -20.81 -3.60
C GLY A 178 16.63 -21.05 -2.23
N LEU A 179 17.56 -20.21 -1.79
CA LEU A 179 18.26 -20.42 -0.52
C LEU A 179 17.55 -19.78 0.68
N VAL A 180 16.75 -18.72 0.46
CA VAL A 180 16.14 -17.93 1.55
C VAL A 180 14.64 -17.82 1.36
N HIS A 181 13.88 -18.27 2.37
CA HIS A 181 12.43 -18.23 2.42
C HIS A 181 11.97 -17.40 3.62
N VAL A 182 11.86 -16.10 3.43
CA VAL A 182 11.55 -15.11 4.48
C VAL A 182 10.52 -14.10 4.01
N THR A 183 9.83 -13.49 4.95
CA THR A 183 9.03 -12.27 4.80
C THR A 183 9.38 -11.31 5.94
N ASP A 184 8.85 -10.11 5.91
CA ASP A 184 9.02 -9.12 6.98
C ASP A 184 7.74 -8.95 7.83
N TYR A 185 7.86 -8.25 8.95
CA TYR A 185 6.73 -7.97 9.83
C TYR A 185 5.56 -7.28 9.12
N SER A 186 5.85 -6.32 8.23
CA SER A 186 4.81 -5.53 7.59
C SER A 186 4.01 -6.36 6.57
N ASN A 187 4.65 -7.22 5.79
CA ASN A 187 3.98 -8.15 4.87
C ASN A 187 3.27 -9.28 5.64
N ALA A 188 3.90 -9.87 6.66
CA ALA A 188 3.28 -10.88 7.50
C ALA A 188 1.98 -10.38 8.14
N ALA A 189 1.97 -9.15 8.63
CA ALA A 189 0.79 -8.50 9.21
C ALA A 189 -0.39 -8.34 8.23
N ARG A 190 -0.17 -8.49 6.92
CA ARG A 190 -1.22 -8.38 5.90
C ARG A 190 -1.77 -9.72 5.44
N THR A 191 -1.28 -10.81 5.99
CA THR A 191 -1.68 -12.16 5.56
C THR A 191 -2.99 -12.65 6.17
N MET A 192 -3.45 -12.07 7.27
CA MET A 192 -4.52 -12.57 8.13
C MET A 192 -4.18 -13.96 8.75
N LEU A 193 -2.89 -14.33 8.75
CA LEU A 193 -2.36 -15.54 9.37
C LEU A 193 -1.41 -15.22 10.53
N TYR A 194 -1.01 -13.96 10.68
CA TYR A 194 0.02 -13.52 11.60
C TYR A 194 -0.60 -12.81 12.81
N ASN A 195 -0.27 -13.30 14.01
CA ASN A 195 -0.66 -12.66 15.26
C ASN A 195 0.27 -11.48 15.51
N ILE A 196 -0.23 -10.26 15.28
CA ILE A 196 0.58 -9.05 15.39
C ILE A 196 0.91 -8.65 16.83
N LYS A 197 0.20 -9.21 17.80
CA LYS A 197 0.47 -9.01 19.23
C LYS A 197 1.58 -9.94 19.74
N GLU A 198 1.53 -11.21 19.33
CA GLU A 198 2.50 -12.23 19.75
C GLU A 198 3.69 -12.32 18.78
N LEU A 199 3.64 -11.61 17.65
CA LEU A 199 4.67 -11.58 16.61
C LEU A 199 5.05 -12.97 16.10
N LYS A 200 4.04 -13.79 15.80
CA LYS A 200 4.21 -15.14 15.26
C LYS A 200 3.04 -15.53 14.34
N TRP A 201 3.24 -16.52 13.49
CA TRP A 201 2.13 -17.18 12.80
C TRP A 201 1.17 -17.76 13.82
N ASP A 202 -0.13 -17.51 13.66
CA ASP A 202 -1.16 -17.90 14.64
C ASP A 202 -1.63 -19.32 14.39
N ASP A 203 -1.32 -20.22 15.34
CA ASP A 203 -1.62 -21.66 15.20
C ASP A 203 -3.14 -21.93 15.14
N GLU A 204 -3.98 -21.15 15.84
CA GLU A 204 -5.44 -21.33 15.80
C GLU A 204 -6.03 -20.93 14.44
N ILE A 205 -5.52 -19.83 13.85
CA ILE A 205 -5.96 -19.42 12.50
C ILE A 205 -5.46 -20.41 11.44
N LEU A 206 -4.23 -20.90 11.58
CA LEU A 206 -3.69 -21.93 10.67
C LEU A 206 -4.50 -23.23 10.72
N GLU A 207 -4.88 -23.68 11.92
CA GLU A 207 -5.73 -24.85 12.10
C GLU A 207 -7.13 -24.62 11.52
N LEU A 208 -7.76 -23.47 11.81
CA LEU A 208 -9.05 -23.08 11.28
C LEU A 208 -9.11 -23.14 9.76
N LEU A 209 -8.07 -22.64 9.10
CA LEU A 209 -7.97 -22.59 7.65
C LEU A 209 -7.27 -23.83 7.04
N ASN A 210 -6.87 -24.80 7.85
CA ASN A 210 -6.12 -25.99 7.43
C ASN A 210 -4.93 -25.63 6.53
N ILE A 211 -4.12 -24.64 6.98
CA ILE A 211 -2.90 -24.20 6.27
C ILE A 211 -1.69 -24.79 6.99
N PRO A 212 -0.91 -25.66 6.32
CA PRO A 212 0.27 -26.27 6.93
C PRO A 212 1.36 -25.25 7.25
N LYS A 213 1.82 -25.22 8.50
CA LYS A 213 2.88 -24.31 8.96
C LYS A 213 4.19 -24.47 8.19
N ALA A 214 4.45 -25.67 7.66
CA ALA A 214 5.66 -25.98 6.89
C ALA A 214 5.81 -25.17 5.60
N MET A 215 4.72 -24.57 5.08
CA MET A 215 4.77 -23.75 3.88
C MET A 215 5.00 -22.26 4.15
N LEU A 216 5.02 -21.83 5.40
CA LEU A 216 5.12 -20.41 5.77
C LEU A 216 6.58 -19.93 5.85
N PRO A 217 6.87 -18.70 5.39
CA PRO A 217 8.21 -18.12 5.49
C PRO A 217 8.56 -17.75 6.94
N GLU A 218 9.85 -17.67 7.24
CA GLU A 218 10.33 -17.07 8.48
C GLU A 218 10.08 -15.55 8.44
N VAL A 219 9.53 -14.98 9.53
CA VAL A 219 9.28 -13.54 9.64
C VAL A 219 10.49 -12.84 10.22
N LYS A 220 10.98 -11.82 9.52
CA LYS A 220 12.19 -11.07 9.83
C LYS A 220 11.90 -9.59 10.13
N SER A 221 12.89 -8.90 10.65
CA SER A 221 12.89 -7.44 10.75
C SER A 221 12.76 -6.79 9.37
N ASN A 222 12.20 -5.58 9.30
CA ASN A 222 12.18 -4.81 8.06
C ASN A 222 13.56 -4.33 7.60
N SER A 223 14.55 -4.35 8.49
CA SER A 223 15.92 -3.90 8.25
C SER A 223 16.89 -4.89 8.88
N GLU A 224 17.26 -5.92 8.14
CA GLU A 224 18.31 -6.88 8.47
C GLU A 224 18.80 -7.57 7.18
N VAL A 225 19.98 -8.16 7.21
CA VAL A 225 20.49 -8.91 6.05
C VAL A 225 19.81 -10.28 5.99
N TYR A 226 18.92 -10.48 5.01
CA TYR A 226 18.19 -11.75 4.82
C TYR A 226 19.01 -12.79 4.08
N GLY A 227 19.87 -12.34 3.17
CA GLY A 227 20.71 -13.15 2.31
C GLY A 227 21.41 -12.26 1.27
N LYS A 228 22.07 -12.89 0.32
CA LYS A 228 22.71 -12.20 -0.80
C LYS A 228 22.15 -12.69 -2.12
N THR A 229 22.12 -11.79 -3.09
CA THR A 229 21.83 -12.18 -4.48
C THR A 229 22.89 -13.16 -4.99
N THR A 230 22.49 -14.03 -5.93
CA THR A 230 23.47 -14.82 -6.66
C THR A 230 24.02 -14.02 -7.85
N PRO A 231 25.26 -14.24 -8.26
CA PRO A 231 25.84 -13.58 -9.44
C PRO A 231 25.00 -13.77 -10.71
N PHE A 232 24.36 -14.90 -10.85
CA PHE A 232 23.50 -15.20 -12.00
C PHE A 232 22.27 -14.26 -12.04
N HIS A 233 21.64 -14.00 -10.91
CA HIS A 233 20.42 -13.20 -10.83
C HIS A 233 20.69 -11.70 -10.64
N PHE A 234 21.94 -11.31 -10.38
CA PHE A 234 22.30 -9.90 -10.18
C PHE A 234 23.52 -9.47 -11.03
N TYR A 235 23.56 -9.92 -12.26
CA TYR A 235 24.52 -9.47 -13.29
C TYR A 235 25.99 -9.52 -12.85
N GLY A 236 26.36 -10.54 -12.09
CA GLY A 236 27.72 -10.76 -11.57
C GLY A 236 27.95 -10.24 -10.15
N GLY A 237 26.95 -9.63 -9.51
CA GLY A 237 27.05 -9.11 -8.14
C GLY A 237 26.51 -10.09 -7.08
N GLU A 238 27.18 -10.14 -5.94
CA GLU A 238 26.68 -10.75 -4.69
C GLU A 238 26.38 -9.63 -3.70
N VAL A 239 25.13 -9.15 -3.71
CA VAL A 239 24.73 -7.95 -2.97
C VAL A 239 23.75 -8.36 -1.85
N PRO A 240 23.89 -7.82 -0.62
CA PRO A 240 22.96 -8.06 0.46
C PRO A 240 21.54 -7.61 0.10
N ILE A 241 20.55 -8.45 0.34
CA ILE A 241 19.13 -8.08 0.38
C ILE A 241 18.84 -7.81 1.84
N SER A 242 18.54 -6.55 2.19
CA SER A 242 18.59 -6.16 3.59
C SER A 242 17.54 -5.16 4.04
N GLY A 243 16.58 -4.85 3.18
CA GLY A 243 15.40 -4.07 3.52
C GLY A 243 14.16 -4.69 2.86
N MET A 244 13.09 -4.90 3.61
CA MET A 244 11.80 -5.34 3.08
C MET A 244 10.66 -4.60 3.78
N ALA A 245 9.68 -4.15 3.01
CA ALA A 245 8.42 -3.66 3.54
C ALA A 245 7.33 -3.69 2.46
N GLY A 246 6.09 -3.93 2.87
CA GLY A 246 4.93 -3.67 2.01
C GLY A 246 4.91 -2.21 1.53
N ASP A 247 4.35 -1.96 0.36
CA ASP A 247 4.44 -0.66 -0.32
C ASP A 247 3.98 0.53 0.54
N GLN A 248 2.90 0.36 1.29
CA GLN A 248 2.37 1.42 2.14
C GLN A 248 3.20 1.64 3.40
N GLN A 249 3.78 0.59 3.97
CA GLN A 249 4.71 0.65 5.09
C GLN A 249 6.07 1.22 4.67
N ALA A 250 6.55 0.86 3.48
CA ALA A 250 7.75 1.47 2.90
C ALA A 250 7.54 2.98 2.70
N ALA A 251 6.37 3.40 2.18
CA ALA A 251 6.03 4.82 2.06
C ALA A 251 5.97 5.54 3.42
N LEU A 252 5.42 4.89 4.46
CA LEU A 252 5.44 5.43 5.83
C LEU A 252 6.87 5.69 6.30
N PHE A 253 7.77 4.70 6.08
CA PHE A 253 9.17 4.82 6.45
C PHE A 253 9.91 5.86 5.60
N GLY A 254 9.67 5.89 4.29
CA GLY A 254 10.26 6.88 3.37
C GLY A 254 9.78 8.32 3.61
N GLN A 255 8.57 8.48 4.14
CA GLN A 255 8.02 9.75 4.63
C GLN A 255 8.56 10.12 6.02
N LEU A 256 9.44 9.30 6.63
CA LEU A 256 10.02 9.51 7.95
C LEU A 256 8.96 9.67 9.07
N ALA A 257 7.87 8.93 8.95
CA ALA A 257 6.81 8.95 9.97
C ALA A 257 7.19 8.05 11.16
N PHE A 258 8.23 8.41 11.87
CA PHE A 258 8.85 7.61 12.92
C PHE A 258 8.23 7.79 14.31
N GLU A 259 7.53 8.90 14.52
CA GLU A 259 6.94 9.21 15.81
C GLU A 259 5.42 8.88 15.83
N PRO A 260 4.87 8.49 16.99
CA PRO A 260 3.42 8.31 17.13
C PRO A 260 2.63 9.56 16.70
N GLY A 261 1.55 9.35 15.97
CA GLY A 261 0.72 10.43 15.44
C GLY A 261 1.19 11.01 14.11
N MET A 262 2.37 10.61 13.62
CA MET A 262 2.76 10.94 12.26
C MET A 262 1.96 10.11 11.25
N VAL A 263 1.39 10.79 10.26
CA VAL A 263 0.48 10.22 9.26
C VAL A 263 1.01 10.49 7.87
N LYS A 264 0.95 9.48 7.02
CA LYS A 264 1.18 9.64 5.59
C LYS A 264 -0.07 9.27 4.79
N ASN A 265 -0.24 9.90 3.64
CA ASN A 265 -1.24 9.52 2.65
C ASN A 265 -0.62 9.44 1.25
N THR A 266 -0.74 8.28 0.61
CA THR A 266 -0.32 8.08 -0.78
C THR A 266 -1.53 8.15 -1.70
N TYR A 267 -1.60 9.18 -2.55
CA TYR A 267 -2.68 9.41 -3.51
C TYR A 267 -2.36 8.72 -4.85
N GLY A 268 -2.81 7.48 -5.00
CA GLY A 268 -2.75 6.72 -6.24
C GLY A 268 -4.12 6.60 -6.91
N THR A 269 -4.41 5.45 -7.52
CA THR A 269 -5.76 5.08 -8.01
C THR A 269 -6.78 5.15 -6.88
N GLY A 270 -6.48 4.52 -5.74
CA GLY A 270 -7.06 4.77 -4.45
C GLY A 270 -6.17 5.70 -3.61
N SER A 271 -6.47 5.81 -2.33
CA SER A 271 -5.68 6.54 -1.36
C SER A 271 -5.49 5.70 -0.10
N PHE A 272 -4.24 5.61 0.37
CA PHE A 272 -3.89 4.76 1.51
C PHE A 272 -3.25 5.61 2.59
N ILE A 273 -3.96 5.71 3.71
CA ILE A 273 -3.58 6.53 4.85
C ILE A 273 -3.08 5.61 5.95
N ILE A 274 -1.87 5.87 6.43
CA ILE A 274 -1.28 5.10 7.53
C ILE A 274 -0.75 6.07 8.59
N MET A 275 -1.15 5.82 9.83
CA MET A 275 -0.69 6.54 11.01
C MET A 275 0.18 5.62 11.87
N ASN A 276 1.39 6.05 12.20
CA ASN A 276 2.22 5.40 13.21
C ASN A 276 1.58 5.61 14.59
N THR A 277 1.30 4.53 15.32
CA THR A 277 0.70 4.57 16.67
C THR A 277 1.71 4.26 17.77
N GLY A 278 2.98 4.00 17.41
CA GLY A 278 4.05 3.67 18.38
C GLY A 278 4.19 2.19 18.65
N GLU A 279 4.87 1.87 19.76
CA GLU A 279 5.20 0.49 20.14
C GLU A 279 4.01 -0.25 20.80
N GLU A 280 2.95 0.43 21.17
CA GLU A 280 1.74 -0.18 21.71
C GLU A 280 0.66 -0.37 20.65
N MET A 281 0.13 -1.59 20.55
CA MET A 281 -0.91 -1.92 19.60
C MET A 281 -2.22 -1.21 19.94
N GLN A 282 -2.70 -0.37 19.02
CA GLN A 282 -4.01 0.28 19.11
C GLN A 282 -5.00 -0.44 18.19
N LEU A 283 -5.84 -1.32 18.77
CA LEU A 283 -6.83 -2.04 17.99
C LEU A 283 -7.99 -1.12 17.60
N SER A 284 -8.18 -0.91 16.30
CA SER A 284 -9.28 -0.07 15.81
C SER A 284 -10.65 -0.60 16.23
N GLN A 285 -11.52 0.29 16.71
CA GLN A 285 -12.90 -0.01 17.05
C GLN A 285 -13.90 0.59 16.04
N ASN A 286 -13.40 1.39 15.09
CA ASN A 286 -14.20 2.13 14.12
C ASN A 286 -13.88 1.74 12.67
N ASN A 287 -13.65 0.46 12.41
CA ASN A 287 -13.46 -0.10 11.08
C ASN A 287 -12.20 0.37 10.32
N LEU A 288 -11.15 0.79 11.01
CA LEU A 288 -9.83 0.88 10.42
C LEU A 288 -9.10 -0.46 10.56
N LEU A 289 -8.00 -0.62 9.85
CA LEU A 289 -7.12 -1.78 10.02
C LEU A 289 -6.03 -1.42 11.03
N THR A 290 -5.78 -2.31 11.97
CA THR A 290 -4.57 -2.26 12.79
C THR A 290 -3.53 -3.17 12.15
N THR A 291 -2.31 -2.68 12.00
CA THR A 291 -1.24 -3.40 11.31
C THR A 291 0.12 -3.08 11.92
N ILE A 292 1.19 -3.71 11.42
CA ILE A 292 2.55 -3.34 11.77
C ILE A 292 3.04 -2.32 10.74
N GLY A 293 3.51 -1.17 11.21
CA GLY A 293 4.15 -0.15 10.38
C GLY A 293 5.56 -0.57 9.95
N TYR A 294 6.38 -0.93 10.91
CA TYR A 294 7.71 -1.51 10.70
C TYR A 294 8.24 -2.14 11.99
N GLY A 295 9.21 -3.04 11.85
CA GLY A 295 9.96 -3.60 12.98
C GLY A 295 11.46 -3.55 12.71
N ILE A 296 12.22 -2.89 13.60
CA ILE A 296 13.66 -2.69 13.50
C ILE A 296 14.28 -2.89 14.87
N ASN A 297 15.44 -3.55 14.95
CA ASN A 297 16.20 -3.75 16.19
C ASN A 297 15.38 -4.40 17.32
N GLY A 298 14.49 -5.33 16.97
CA GLY A 298 13.65 -6.04 17.96
C GLY A 298 12.46 -5.24 18.47
N LYS A 299 12.22 -4.04 17.96
CA LYS A 299 11.07 -3.19 18.29
C LYS A 299 10.13 -3.11 17.10
N VAL A 300 8.84 -3.26 17.36
CA VAL A 300 7.77 -3.15 16.36
C VAL A 300 6.99 -1.86 16.63
N HIS A 301 6.76 -1.10 15.58
CA HIS A 301 5.85 0.04 15.58
C HIS A 301 4.55 -0.35 14.88
N TYR A 302 3.44 -0.18 15.58
CA TYR A 302 2.11 -0.44 15.03
C TYR A 302 1.60 0.76 14.23
N ALA A 303 0.57 0.51 13.44
CA ALA A 303 -0.07 1.55 12.65
C ALA A 303 -1.57 1.30 12.52
N LEU A 304 -2.34 2.39 12.39
CA LEU A 304 -3.70 2.36 11.88
C LEU A 304 -3.69 2.65 10.39
N GLU A 305 -4.48 1.90 9.63
CA GLU A 305 -4.60 2.06 8.18
C GLU A 305 -6.05 2.26 7.77
N GLY A 306 -6.30 3.28 6.93
CA GLY A 306 -7.55 3.47 6.23
C GLY A 306 -7.32 3.44 4.71
N SER A 307 -8.10 2.62 4.02
CA SER A 307 -8.03 2.45 2.56
C SER A 307 -9.24 3.11 1.90
N ILE A 308 -8.98 4.05 0.99
CA ILE A 308 -9.95 4.71 0.14
C ILE A 308 -9.80 4.12 -1.26
N PHE A 309 -10.84 3.47 -1.78
CA PHE A 309 -10.72 2.72 -3.04
C PHE A 309 -10.65 3.63 -4.27
N ILE A 310 -11.33 4.76 -4.22
CA ILE A 310 -11.47 5.68 -5.35
C ILE A 310 -10.92 7.07 -4.98
N ALA A 311 -9.74 7.38 -5.48
CA ALA A 311 -9.10 8.70 -5.37
C ALA A 311 -8.72 9.21 -6.77
N GLY A 312 -7.50 8.99 -7.23
CA GLY A 312 -7.07 9.39 -8.58
C GLY A 312 -7.91 8.76 -9.69
N SER A 313 -8.50 7.58 -9.46
CA SER A 313 -9.43 6.95 -10.39
C SER A 313 -10.72 7.77 -10.63
N ALA A 314 -11.14 8.62 -9.69
CA ALA A 314 -12.23 9.55 -9.93
C ALA A 314 -11.87 10.60 -11.00
N ILE A 315 -10.63 11.07 -11.01
CA ILE A 315 -10.13 12.00 -12.03
C ILE A 315 -9.95 11.29 -13.38
N GLN A 316 -9.47 10.04 -13.37
CA GLN A 316 -9.43 9.22 -14.58
C GLN A 316 -10.84 9.01 -15.16
N TRP A 317 -11.85 8.80 -14.32
CA TRP A 317 -13.23 8.68 -14.76
C TRP A 317 -13.76 9.98 -15.42
N LEU A 318 -13.39 11.17 -14.91
CA LEU A 318 -13.71 12.44 -15.57
C LEU A 318 -13.10 12.51 -16.98
N ARG A 319 -11.89 11.96 -17.16
CA ARG A 319 -11.18 11.92 -18.44
C ARG A 319 -11.76 10.86 -19.39
N ASP A 320 -11.77 9.62 -18.96
CA ASP A 320 -12.01 8.45 -19.82
C ASP A 320 -13.51 8.11 -19.94
N GLY A 321 -14.26 8.24 -18.83
CA GLY A 321 -15.68 7.93 -18.76
C GLY A 321 -16.57 9.10 -19.21
N LEU A 322 -16.41 10.27 -18.61
CA LEU A 322 -17.24 11.44 -18.89
C LEU A 322 -16.66 12.36 -19.96
N ARG A 323 -15.36 12.23 -20.28
CA ARG A 323 -14.66 13.09 -21.26
C ARG A 323 -14.79 14.58 -20.97
N MET A 324 -14.78 14.93 -19.68
CA MET A 324 -14.84 16.32 -19.23
C MET A 324 -13.47 16.99 -19.23
N ILE A 325 -12.39 16.23 -19.21
CA ILE A 325 -11.00 16.68 -19.26
C ILE A 325 -10.23 15.80 -20.25
N GLU A 326 -9.17 16.32 -20.86
CA GLU A 326 -8.29 15.56 -21.75
C GLU A 326 -7.14 14.91 -20.99
N THR A 327 -6.63 15.62 -19.96
CA THR A 327 -5.56 15.14 -19.09
C THR A 327 -5.93 15.33 -17.62
N SER A 328 -5.38 14.50 -16.74
CA SER A 328 -5.64 14.63 -15.29
C SER A 328 -5.16 15.98 -14.73
N SER A 329 -4.13 16.59 -15.32
CA SER A 329 -3.61 17.90 -14.90
C SER A 329 -4.57 19.06 -15.19
N GLU A 330 -5.45 18.96 -16.19
CA GLU A 330 -6.46 19.98 -16.48
C GLU A 330 -7.49 20.14 -15.35
N SER A 331 -7.67 19.13 -14.52
CA SER A 331 -8.63 19.17 -13.42
C SER A 331 -8.38 20.32 -12.44
N GLU A 332 -7.11 20.68 -12.21
CA GLU A 332 -6.76 21.81 -11.33
C GLU A 332 -7.25 23.14 -11.89
N GLY A 333 -6.90 23.45 -13.14
CA GLY A 333 -7.28 24.70 -13.79
C GLY A 333 -8.79 24.86 -13.98
N LEU A 334 -9.48 23.77 -14.36
CA LEU A 334 -10.94 23.77 -14.48
C LEU A 334 -11.61 23.99 -13.13
N ALA A 335 -11.24 23.24 -12.10
CA ALA A 335 -11.82 23.42 -10.77
C ALA A 335 -11.57 24.83 -10.20
N GLN A 336 -10.41 25.42 -10.50
CA GLN A 336 -10.04 26.77 -10.10
C GLN A 336 -10.90 27.84 -10.78
N SER A 337 -11.39 27.59 -11.98
CA SER A 337 -12.28 28.49 -12.72
C SER A 337 -13.75 28.44 -12.29
N SER A 338 -14.13 27.49 -11.44
CA SER A 338 -15.45 27.44 -10.83
C SER A 338 -15.69 28.71 -9.99
N THR A 339 -16.75 29.42 -10.28
CA THR A 339 -17.17 30.65 -9.56
C THR A 339 -18.25 30.37 -8.53
N SER A 340 -18.70 29.14 -8.45
CA SER A 340 -19.79 28.74 -7.57
C SER A 340 -19.30 28.43 -6.16
N ASP A 341 -20.06 28.87 -5.16
CA ASP A 341 -19.93 28.48 -3.76
C ASP A 341 -20.61 27.12 -3.46
N ASP A 342 -20.83 26.36 -4.48
CA ASP A 342 -21.76 25.26 -4.57
C ASP A 342 -21.54 24.11 -3.61
N GLU A 343 -22.66 23.57 -3.24
CA GLU A 343 -22.80 22.36 -2.45
C GLU A 343 -23.08 21.15 -3.36
N VAL A 344 -22.30 21.03 -4.45
CA VAL A 344 -22.30 19.81 -5.27
C VAL A 344 -21.37 18.79 -4.62
N TYR A 345 -21.88 17.59 -4.39
CA TYR A 345 -21.12 16.50 -3.79
C TYR A 345 -21.11 15.31 -4.73
N VAL A 346 -19.92 14.83 -5.09
CA VAL A 346 -19.70 13.58 -5.81
C VAL A 346 -19.25 12.55 -4.79
N VAL A 347 -19.98 11.46 -4.64
CA VAL A 347 -19.57 10.29 -3.85
C VAL A 347 -19.07 9.23 -4.82
N PRO A 348 -17.75 9.02 -4.99
CA PRO A 348 -17.20 8.19 -6.05
C PRO A 348 -17.13 6.71 -5.63
N ALA A 349 -18.25 6.14 -5.20
CA ALA A 349 -18.33 4.75 -4.74
C ALA A 349 -18.43 3.75 -5.92
N PHE A 350 -17.53 3.84 -6.92
CA PHE A 350 -17.62 3.03 -8.15
C PHE A 350 -17.46 1.53 -7.88
N THR A 351 -16.72 1.15 -6.85
CA THR A 351 -16.51 -0.22 -6.38
C THR A 351 -16.90 -0.41 -4.91
N GLY A 352 -17.85 0.42 -4.44
CA GLY A 352 -18.19 0.51 -3.03
C GLY A 352 -17.40 1.60 -2.30
N LEU A 353 -17.68 1.74 -1.00
CA LEU A 353 -16.97 2.63 -0.09
C LEU A 353 -15.97 1.82 0.75
N GLY A 354 -14.74 2.31 0.85
CA GLY A 354 -13.70 1.76 1.73
C GLY A 354 -13.86 2.22 3.19
N ALA A 355 -12.75 2.32 3.91
CA ALA A 355 -12.74 2.78 5.28
C ALA A 355 -13.32 4.22 5.42
N PRO A 356 -14.04 4.52 6.51
CA PRO A 356 -14.45 3.62 7.59
C PRO A 356 -15.78 2.88 7.32
N TYR A 357 -16.37 3.02 6.14
CA TYR A 357 -17.74 2.58 5.83
C TYR A 357 -17.84 1.09 5.48
N TRP A 358 -16.88 0.56 4.73
CA TRP A 358 -16.83 -0.83 4.22
C TRP A 358 -18.13 -1.30 3.58
N ASP A 359 -18.73 -0.45 2.74
CA ASP A 359 -19.98 -0.71 2.04
C ASP A 359 -19.69 -1.10 0.57
N SER A 360 -19.70 -2.39 0.30
CA SER A 360 -19.44 -2.96 -1.03
C SER A 360 -20.62 -2.75 -2.01
N ASN A 361 -21.81 -2.44 -1.51
CA ASN A 361 -23.02 -2.26 -2.31
C ASN A 361 -23.22 -0.82 -2.75
N ALA A 362 -22.59 0.15 -2.07
CA ALA A 362 -22.65 1.55 -2.46
C ALA A 362 -22.17 1.74 -3.91
N ARG A 363 -22.82 2.65 -4.62
CA ARG A 363 -22.46 3.04 -6.01
C ARG A 363 -22.34 4.55 -6.10
N GLY A 364 -21.51 5.01 -7.05
CA GLY A 364 -21.27 6.43 -7.27
C GLY A 364 -22.54 7.25 -7.39
N SER A 365 -22.60 8.38 -6.69
CA SER A 365 -23.77 9.25 -6.61
C SER A 365 -23.36 10.72 -6.67
N VAL A 366 -24.25 11.58 -7.16
CA VAL A 366 -24.04 13.04 -7.21
C VAL A 366 -25.24 13.74 -6.60
N PHE A 367 -24.98 14.72 -5.74
CA PHE A 367 -26.01 15.48 -5.03
C PHE A 367 -25.80 16.98 -5.18
N GLY A 368 -26.87 17.76 -5.04
CA GLY A 368 -26.80 19.23 -5.03
C GLY A 368 -26.77 19.86 -6.42
N LEU A 369 -27.08 19.12 -7.50
CA LEU A 369 -27.14 19.68 -8.84
C LEU A 369 -28.26 20.70 -8.98
N THR A 370 -27.96 21.81 -9.62
CA THR A 370 -28.91 22.82 -10.04
C THR A 370 -28.81 23.06 -11.56
N ARG A 371 -29.74 23.82 -12.12
CA ARG A 371 -29.65 24.19 -13.54
C ARG A 371 -28.39 25.02 -13.86
N GLY A 372 -27.84 25.70 -12.85
CA GLY A 372 -26.64 26.52 -12.99
C GLY A 372 -25.33 25.75 -12.81
N THR A 373 -25.39 24.47 -12.39
CA THR A 373 -24.18 23.66 -12.18
C THR A 373 -23.41 23.49 -13.48
N SER A 374 -22.16 23.90 -13.50
CA SER A 374 -21.27 23.86 -14.65
C SER A 374 -20.35 22.61 -14.62
N LYS A 375 -19.64 22.41 -15.72
CA LYS A 375 -18.58 21.40 -15.82
C LYS A 375 -17.47 21.62 -14.79
N GLU A 376 -17.10 22.87 -14.58
CA GLU A 376 -16.07 23.31 -13.64
C GLU A 376 -16.46 22.96 -12.20
N ASP A 377 -17.72 23.16 -11.84
CA ASP A 377 -18.26 22.81 -10.51
C ASP A 377 -18.23 21.29 -10.29
N PHE A 378 -18.55 20.52 -11.33
CA PHE A 378 -18.53 19.06 -11.26
C PHE A 378 -17.10 18.53 -11.07
N VAL A 379 -16.12 19.06 -11.82
CA VAL A 379 -14.71 18.70 -11.69
C VAL A 379 -14.19 19.09 -10.29
N LYS A 380 -14.55 20.28 -9.80
CA LYS A 380 -14.20 20.73 -8.44
C LYS A 380 -14.77 19.79 -7.36
N ALA A 381 -16.05 19.44 -7.45
CA ALA A 381 -16.69 18.53 -6.51
C ALA A 381 -16.04 17.14 -6.51
N THR A 382 -15.58 16.66 -7.68
CA THR A 382 -14.86 15.38 -7.80
C THR A 382 -13.49 15.45 -7.13
N LEU A 383 -12.73 16.52 -7.29
CA LEU A 383 -11.48 16.74 -6.54
C LEU A 383 -11.73 16.81 -5.04
N GLN A 384 -12.73 17.56 -4.61
CA GLN A 384 -13.09 17.72 -3.19
C GLN A 384 -13.51 16.39 -2.56
N SER A 385 -14.14 15.49 -3.32
CA SER A 385 -14.55 14.18 -2.82
C SER A 385 -13.38 13.35 -2.30
N ILE A 386 -12.20 13.50 -2.91
CA ILE A 386 -10.98 12.82 -2.45
C ILE A 386 -10.61 13.33 -1.06
N ALA A 387 -10.62 14.65 -0.87
CA ALA A 387 -10.27 15.26 0.40
C ALA A 387 -11.27 14.97 1.53
N TYR A 388 -12.55 14.89 1.21
CA TYR A 388 -13.58 14.51 2.18
C TYR A 388 -13.41 13.06 2.67
N GLN A 389 -13.15 12.11 1.76
CA GLN A 389 -12.88 10.72 2.14
C GLN A 389 -11.64 10.61 3.04
N VAL A 390 -10.59 11.40 2.75
CA VAL A 390 -9.40 11.47 3.61
C VAL A 390 -9.77 11.99 4.99
N ARG A 391 -10.64 13.02 5.10
CA ARG A 391 -11.10 13.52 6.40
C ARG A 391 -11.86 12.45 7.18
N ASP A 392 -12.74 11.69 6.54
CA ASP A 392 -13.46 10.58 7.20
C ASP A 392 -12.48 9.60 7.89
N VAL A 393 -11.39 9.26 7.21
CA VAL A 393 -10.37 8.35 7.75
C VAL A 393 -9.55 9.01 8.85
N ILE A 394 -9.09 10.26 8.65
CA ILE A 394 -8.27 10.99 9.64
C ILE A 394 -9.04 11.21 10.94
N ASP A 395 -10.31 11.67 10.85
CA ASP A 395 -11.16 11.85 12.02
C ASP A 395 -11.33 10.51 12.78
N THR A 396 -11.48 9.40 12.06
CA THR A 396 -11.58 8.07 12.66
C THR A 396 -10.27 7.63 13.32
N MET A 397 -9.12 7.92 12.69
CA MET A 397 -7.80 7.62 13.26
C MET A 397 -7.58 8.36 14.59
N GLN A 398 -7.99 9.63 14.67
CA GLN A 398 -7.88 10.41 15.90
C GLN A 398 -8.78 9.84 17.02
N VAL A 399 -9.99 9.39 16.67
CA VAL A 399 -10.91 8.77 17.64
C VAL A 399 -10.35 7.44 18.15
N ASP A 400 -9.84 6.58 17.27
CA ASP A 400 -9.35 5.25 17.65
C ASP A 400 -8.04 5.31 18.44
N SER A 401 -7.14 6.22 18.08
CA SER A 401 -5.82 6.33 18.72
C SER A 401 -5.80 7.25 19.93
N GLY A 402 -6.74 8.20 20.02
CA GLY A 402 -6.68 9.29 20.99
C GLY A 402 -5.53 10.29 20.74
N ILE A 403 -4.88 10.22 19.58
CA ILE A 403 -3.76 11.08 19.19
C ILE A 403 -4.28 12.21 18.30
N ASP A 404 -3.93 13.44 18.64
CA ASP A 404 -4.26 14.63 17.85
C ASP A 404 -3.25 14.80 16.70
N ILE A 405 -3.74 14.71 15.44
CA ILE A 405 -2.92 14.76 14.24
C ILE A 405 -2.70 16.21 13.83
N GLN A 406 -1.45 16.66 13.79
CA GLN A 406 -1.09 18.04 13.48
C GLN A 406 -0.70 18.26 12.02
N GLN A 407 -0.24 17.24 11.34
CA GLN A 407 0.24 17.32 9.96
C GLN A 407 -0.02 16.01 9.21
N LEU A 408 -0.44 16.12 7.96
CA LEU A 408 -0.53 15.00 7.04
C LEU A 408 0.58 15.10 5.98
N ARG A 409 1.42 14.08 5.89
CA ARG A 409 2.44 13.94 4.86
C ARG A 409 1.86 13.27 3.64
N VAL A 410 2.13 13.81 2.45
CA VAL A 410 1.49 13.36 1.21
C VAL A 410 2.49 13.07 0.10
N ASP A 411 2.15 12.07 -0.71
CA ASP A 411 2.83 11.70 -1.95
C ASP A 411 1.85 11.10 -2.97
N GLY A 412 2.37 10.61 -4.08
CA GLY A 412 1.58 10.04 -5.16
C GLY A 412 1.11 11.05 -6.19
N GLY A 413 0.52 10.55 -7.27
CA GLY A 413 0.22 11.37 -8.45
C GLY A 413 -0.76 12.52 -8.20
N ALA A 414 -1.86 12.28 -7.47
CA ALA A 414 -2.84 13.33 -7.20
C ALA A 414 -2.36 14.37 -6.17
N ALA A 415 -1.32 14.07 -5.39
CA ALA A 415 -0.68 15.06 -4.51
C ALA A 415 -0.01 16.21 -5.28
N MET A 416 0.19 16.07 -6.59
CA MET A 416 0.72 17.15 -7.44
C MET A 416 -0.29 18.26 -7.71
N ASN A 417 -1.57 18.01 -7.51
CA ASN A 417 -2.64 19.01 -7.67
C ASN A 417 -2.66 19.93 -6.44
N ASN A 418 -2.23 21.19 -6.61
CA ASN A 418 -2.12 22.16 -5.52
C ASN A 418 -3.48 22.58 -4.97
N LEU A 419 -4.51 22.64 -5.82
CA LEU A 419 -5.87 22.97 -5.40
C LEU A 419 -6.43 21.89 -4.47
N LEU A 420 -6.21 20.61 -4.82
CA LEU A 420 -6.58 19.49 -3.98
C LEU A 420 -5.82 19.53 -2.64
N MET A 421 -4.52 19.80 -2.65
CA MET A 421 -3.71 19.83 -1.42
C MET A 421 -4.12 21.01 -0.51
N GLN A 422 -4.41 22.19 -1.08
CA GLN A 422 -4.92 23.31 -0.30
C GLN A 422 -6.30 23.00 0.28
N PHE A 423 -7.21 22.43 -0.52
CA PHE A 423 -8.52 22.03 -0.01
C PHE A 423 -8.42 20.92 1.05
N GLN A 424 -7.47 20.01 0.90
CA GLN A 424 -7.20 18.99 1.92
C GLN A 424 -6.75 19.61 3.24
N ALA A 425 -5.85 20.59 3.21
CA ALA A 425 -5.45 21.34 4.41
C ALA A 425 -6.65 22.04 5.05
N ASP A 426 -7.42 22.72 4.23
CA ASP A 426 -8.59 23.49 4.66
C ASP A 426 -9.66 22.61 5.31
N ILE A 427 -10.00 21.47 4.69
CA ILE A 427 -11.09 20.60 5.18
C ILE A 427 -10.68 19.77 6.40
N LEU A 428 -9.39 19.46 6.55
CA LEU A 428 -8.85 18.82 7.76
C LEU A 428 -8.61 19.85 8.88
N GLY A 429 -8.23 21.07 8.54
CA GLY A 429 -7.80 22.08 9.50
C GLY A 429 -6.39 21.84 10.04
N ILE A 430 -5.55 21.09 9.32
CA ILE A 430 -4.16 20.79 9.64
C ILE A 430 -3.26 21.06 8.44
N ASP A 431 -1.95 21.14 8.68
CA ASP A 431 -0.98 21.33 7.62
C ASP A 431 -0.82 20.07 6.75
N ILE A 432 -0.69 20.28 5.44
CA ILE A 432 -0.35 19.22 4.47
C ILE A 432 1.08 19.44 4.00
N ALA A 433 1.94 18.44 4.22
CA ALA A 433 3.34 18.45 3.83
C ALA A 433 3.58 17.51 2.65
N ARG A 434 3.76 18.06 1.45
CA ARG A 434 4.13 17.28 0.26
C ARG A 434 5.61 16.97 0.28
N ALA A 435 5.98 15.70 0.13
CA ALA A 435 7.36 15.27 0.07
C ALA A 435 8.11 15.92 -1.12
N LYS A 436 9.37 16.27 -0.92
CA LYS A 436 10.24 16.75 -2.00
C LYS A 436 10.54 15.63 -3.01
N ASN A 437 10.84 14.44 -2.49
CA ASN A 437 11.00 13.24 -3.30
C ASN A 437 9.68 12.45 -3.28
N LEU A 438 9.04 12.33 -4.43
CA LEU A 438 7.77 11.62 -4.57
C LEU A 438 7.92 10.09 -4.64
N GLU A 439 9.15 9.59 -4.78
CA GLU A 439 9.47 8.15 -4.78
C GLU A 439 9.60 7.60 -3.33
N THR A 440 8.72 8.03 -2.44
CA THR A 440 8.80 7.73 -1.00
C THR A 440 8.74 6.24 -0.70
N THR A 441 7.97 5.47 -1.47
CA THR A 441 7.87 4.01 -1.34
C THR A 441 9.21 3.33 -1.58
N ALA A 442 9.82 3.59 -2.74
CA ALA A 442 11.13 3.03 -3.07
C ALA A 442 12.24 3.56 -2.14
N LEU A 443 12.17 4.84 -1.78
CA LEU A 443 13.13 5.45 -0.85
C LEU A 443 13.04 4.81 0.54
N GLY A 444 11.84 4.48 1.02
CA GLY A 444 11.65 3.78 2.29
C GLY A 444 12.30 2.40 2.29
N ALA A 445 12.14 1.62 1.23
CA ALA A 445 12.83 0.34 1.07
C ALA A 445 14.35 0.51 1.02
N ALA A 446 14.84 1.55 0.33
CA ALA A 446 16.27 1.88 0.29
C ALA A 446 16.80 2.26 1.68
N PHE A 447 16.06 3.07 2.44
CA PHE A 447 16.44 3.45 3.80
C PHE A 447 16.54 2.24 4.72
N LEU A 448 15.56 1.35 4.70
CA LEU A 448 15.59 0.10 5.47
C LEU A 448 16.82 -0.75 5.13
N ALA A 449 17.11 -0.89 3.83
CA ALA A 449 18.29 -1.64 3.38
C ALA A 449 19.60 -0.99 3.77
N GLY A 450 19.71 0.31 3.59
CA GLY A 450 20.93 1.05 3.92
C GLY A 450 21.25 1.11 5.41
N LEU A 451 20.21 1.19 6.27
CA LEU A 451 20.38 1.13 7.73
C LEU A 451 20.99 -0.19 8.17
N SER A 452 20.53 -1.31 7.64
CA SER A 452 20.99 -2.64 8.07
C SER A 452 22.46 -2.92 7.75
N VAL A 453 23.01 -2.27 6.71
CA VAL A 453 24.41 -2.43 6.29
C VAL A 453 25.30 -1.25 6.71
N GLY A 454 24.75 -0.28 7.44
CA GLY A 454 25.49 0.91 7.89
C GLY A 454 25.80 1.92 6.77
N TYR A 455 25.07 1.86 5.66
CA TYR A 455 25.14 2.89 4.61
C TYR A 455 24.62 4.23 5.13
N TRP A 456 23.54 4.24 5.88
CA TRP A 456 23.12 5.30 6.78
C TRP A 456 23.28 4.81 8.23
N GLU A 457 23.77 5.67 9.11
CA GLU A 457 24.14 5.28 10.47
C GLU A 457 22.94 5.16 11.42
N SER A 458 21.89 5.96 11.18
CA SER A 458 20.73 6.03 12.07
C SER A 458 19.49 6.60 11.37
N MET A 459 18.33 6.40 12.01
CA MET A 459 17.07 7.03 11.58
C MET A 459 17.12 8.56 11.69
N ASP A 460 17.96 9.11 12.58
CA ASP A 460 18.13 10.57 12.72
C ASP A 460 18.89 11.14 11.52
N GLU A 461 19.90 10.44 10.99
CA GLU A 461 20.55 10.83 9.73
C GLU A 461 19.54 10.89 8.58
N LEU A 462 18.60 9.94 8.52
CA LEU A 462 17.57 9.93 7.48
C LEU A 462 16.65 11.15 7.55
N LYS A 463 16.33 11.66 8.75
CA LYS A 463 15.48 12.85 8.93
C LYS A 463 16.05 14.09 8.24
N GLU A 464 17.38 14.18 8.11
CA GLU A 464 18.04 15.27 7.43
C GLU A 464 17.95 15.17 5.90
N LEU A 465 17.72 13.96 5.35
CA LEU A 465 17.77 13.71 3.91
C LEU A 465 16.46 14.02 3.19
N ASN A 466 15.31 13.81 3.85
CA ASN A 466 14.00 13.97 3.22
C ASN A 466 13.25 15.20 3.75
N ALA A 467 13.71 16.37 3.34
CA ALA A 467 13.05 17.63 3.67
C ALA A 467 11.64 17.70 3.05
N THR A 468 10.72 18.38 3.74
CA THR A 468 9.41 18.77 3.19
C THR A 468 9.62 19.62 1.93
N GLY A 469 8.98 19.24 0.82
CA GLY A 469 9.06 19.99 -0.43
C GLY A 469 8.17 21.22 -0.43
N GLN A 470 6.88 21.04 -0.14
CA GLN A 470 5.90 22.12 -0.08
C GLN A 470 4.93 21.91 1.07
N LEU A 471 4.63 23.00 1.78
CA LEU A 471 3.67 23.05 2.88
C LEU A 471 2.41 23.80 2.42
N PHE A 472 1.25 23.22 2.68
CA PHE A 472 -0.06 23.86 2.51
C PHE A 472 -0.68 24.02 3.89
N GLN A 473 -0.96 25.26 4.26
CA GLN A 473 -1.53 25.60 5.56
C GLN A 473 -3.04 25.77 5.45
N ALA A 474 -3.78 25.33 6.46
CA ALA A 474 -5.21 25.53 6.52
C ALA A 474 -5.58 27.01 6.63
N THR A 475 -6.42 27.49 5.74
CA THR A 475 -6.87 28.91 5.67
C THR A 475 -8.38 29.06 5.80
N MET A 476 -9.14 28.00 5.60
CA MET A 476 -10.61 28.00 5.68
C MET A 476 -11.07 28.20 7.13
N ASN A 477 -12.07 29.09 7.32
CA ASN A 477 -12.67 29.26 8.63
C ASN A 477 -13.48 28.02 9.05
N GLU A 478 -13.56 27.79 10.35
CA GLU A 478 -14.20 26.63 10.95
C GLU A 478 -15.67 26.45 10.52
N SER A 479 -16.44 27.51 10.48
CA SER A 479 -17.87 27.46 10.12
C SER A 479 -18.08 26.94 8.69
N ARG A 480 -17.24 27.38 7.72
CA ARG A 480 -17.30 26.91 6.33
C ARG A 480 -16.85 25.45 6.24
N LYS A 481 -15.76 25.10 6.92
CA LYS A 481 -15.22 23.73 6.98
C LYS A 481 -16.31 22.75 7.44
N GLU A 482 -16.95 23.04 8.56
CA GLU A 482 -17.99 22.17 9.13
C GLU A 482 -19.26 22.14 8.27
N LYS A 483 -19.66 23.26 7.64
CA LYS A 483 -20.79 23.28 6.70
C LYS A 483 -20.55 22.34 5.52
N LEU A 484 -19.39 22.43 4.89
CA LEU A 484 -19.02 21.60 3.74
C LEU A 484 -18.96 20.12 4.12
N TYR A 485 -18.30 19.80 5.21
CA TYR A 485 -18.18 18.41 5.66
C TYR A 485 -19.52 17.80 6.11
N LYS A 486 -20.41 18.58 6.71
CA LYS A 486 -21.78 18.13 7.02
C LYS A 486 -22.56 17.79 5.75
N GLY A 487 -22.37 18.56 4.66
CA GLY A 487 -22.93 18.24 3.34
C GLY A 487 -22.41 16.92 2.79
N TRP A 488 -21.09 16.72 2.86
CA TRP A 488 -20.44 15.46 2.46
C TRP A 488 -21.04 14.25 3.20
N ARG A 489 -21.12 14.32 4.54
CA ARG A 489 -21.68 13.23 5.34
C ARG A 489 -23.14 12.92 4.99
N LYS A 490 -23.94 13.92 4.63
CA LYS A 490 -25.31 13.70 4.13
C LYS A 490 -25.30 12.98 2.78
N ALA A 491 -24.41 13.35 1.87
CA ALA A 491 -24.28 12.73 0.56
C ALA A 491 -23.88 11.26 0.68
N VAL A 492 -22.90 10.95 1.53
CA VAL A 492 -22.49 9.56 1.81
C VAL A 492 -23.66 8.75 2.39
N LYS A 493 -24.36 9.29 3.38
CA LYS A 493 -25.53 8.62 3.97
C LYS A 493 -26.63 8.34 2.94
N ALA A 494 -26.91 9.29 2.06
CA ALA A 494 -27.89 9.10 0.99
C ALA A 494 -27.45 8.05 -0.03
N THR A 495 -26.15 8.00 -0.35
CA THR A 495 -25.56 6.94 -1.19
C THR A 495 -25.73 5.55 -0.57
N GLN A 496 -25.51 5.41 0.74
CA GLN A 496 -25.67 4.15 1.45
C GLN A 496 -27.15 3.73 1.52
N VAL A 497 -28.06 4.68 1.75
CA VAL A 497 -29.51 4.38 1.73
C VAL A 497 -29.97 3.90 0.36
N PHE A 498 -29.46 4.51 -0.72
CA PHE A 498 -29.78 4.07 -2.09
C PHE A 498 -29.27 2.66 -2.40
N ALA A 499 -28.21 2.22 -1.75
CA ALA A 499 -27.59 0.91 -1.95
C ALA A 499 -28.25 -0.22 -1.12
N GLN A 500 -29.11 0.11 -0.17
CA GLN A 500 -29.84 -0.90 0.62
C GLN A 500 -30.89 -1.57 -0.26
N GLU A 501 -30.85 -2.89 -0.29
CA GLU A 501 -31.95 -3.71 -0.86
C GLU A 501 -33.17 -3.60 0.07
N ASP A 502 -34.38 -3.52 -0.53
CA ASP A 502 -35.66 -3.48 0.18
C ASP A 502 -35.93 -4.77 0.98
#